data_91ee38c8ed0266f8b6294f38e3c47e51
#
_entry.id   91ee38c8ed0266f8b6294f38e3c47e51
#
_cell.length_a   1.000
_cell.length_b   1.000
_cell.length_c   1.000
_cell.angle_alpha   90.00
_cell.angle_beta   90.00
_cell.angle_gamma   90.00
#
_symmetry.space_group_name_H-M   'P 1'
#
loop_
_entity.id
_entity.type
_entity.pdbx_description
1 polymer ?
#
loop_
_entity_poly.entity_id
_entity_poly.type
_entity_poly.pdbx_seq_one_letter_code
_entity_poly.pdbx_strand_id
1 'polypeptide(L)'
;MSEQPEDKRIPRDPGQDYSVAMATRRRTFISAKTGAVLEHIGQYSFDPSVLPGNIENFSGVAQVPIGFAGPLHINGEHACGDFYVPMATTEGTLVASYNRGMRIASAAGGITTTVIDDCMQRAPLFVFDNARSARDFGEWVSANLTTIRARAQETTRSGRLRDIQQFAQGKMRWLRFNFTTGDAAGQNMVSKATRHACMWILEQKPPGLEHFTLAANFDTDKKHSVVNALHSRGKRVVAEVTLPTRLVEDVLHTSSQAMHYQRQLSNAGAMLAGSVNNGSHFANGITAMFIACGQDVANVAEASAGQVYTELRENGDYYFSVTIPALIVATYGGGTGLPTQRECLEVMGCYGAGKVNRLAEIVAAVVLCGELSLGAAIVADEWVSSHDRYGRNRP
;
A
#
# COMPACT_ATOMS: atom_id res chain seq x y z
N MET A 1 -51.57 8.83 22.78
CA MET A 1 -50.85 8.77 21.53
C MET A 1 -49.51 8.10 21.79
N SER A 2 -49.36 6.83 21.40
CA SER A 2 -48.09 6.14 21.58
C SER A 2 -47.10 6.75 20.60
N GLU A 3 -46.06 7.38 21.12
CA GLU A 3 -44.90 7.83 20.31
C GLU A 3 -44.36 6.61 19.57
N GLN A 4 -44.40 6.62 18.24
CA GLN A 4 -43.69 5.63 17.45
C GLN A 4 -42.23 5.72 17.80
N PRO A 5 -41.53 4.60 18.03
CA PRO A 5 -40.10 4.66 18.35
C PRO A 5 -39.38 5.37 17.20
N GLU A 6 -38.73 6.49 17.54
CA GLU A 6 -37.97 7.29 16.61
C GLU A 6 -36.92 6.42 15.89
N ASP A 7 -36.96 6.36 14.56
CA ASP A 7 -35.99 5.54 13.80
C ASP A 7 -34.58 6.08 14.00
N LYS A 8 -33.72 5.30 14.65
CA LYS A 8 -32.33 5.65 14.95
C LYS A 8 -31.37 5.27 13.81
N ARG A 9 -31.85 4.64 12.75
CA ARG A 9 -31.01 4.19 11.63
C ARG A 9 -30.71 5.33 10.67
N ILE A 10 -29.49 5.32 10.13
CA ILE A 10 -29.09 6.26 9.07
C ILE A 10 -30.04 6.09 7.87
N PRO A 11 -30.61 7.17 7.32
CA PRO A 11 -31.55 7.09 6.19
C PRO A 11 -30.94 6.41 4.96
N ARG A 12 -31.72 5.50 4.34
CA ARG A 12 -31.37 4.82 3.10
C ARG A 12 -32.53 4.84 2.12
N ASP A 13 -32.21 4.91 0.84
CA ASP A 13 -33.11 4.73 -0.27
C ASP A 13 -32.37 3.96 -1.38
N PRO A 14 -32.63 2.65 -1.55
CA PRO A 14 -31.91 1.84 -2.55
C PRO A 14 -31.95 2.39 -3.97
N GLY A 15 -33.02 3.15 -4.34
CA GLY A 15 -33.16 3.76 -5.66
C GLY A 15 -32.38 5.07 -5.82
N GLN A 16 -32.04 5.76 -4.71
CA GLN A 16 -31.46 7.10 -4.74
C GLN A 16 -30.31 7.30 -3.70
N ASP A 17 -29.71 6.21 -3.23
CA ASP A 17 -28.71 6.24 -2.14
C ASP A 17 -27.51 7.18 -2.42
N TYR A 18 -27.21 7.43 -3.70
CA TYR A 18 -26.13 8.30 -4.14
C TYR A 18 -26.62 9.64 -4.74
N SER A 19 -27.83 10.08 -4.42
CA SER A 19 -28.29 11.41 -4.79
C SER A 19 -27.81 12.49 -3.82
N VAL A 20 -27.63 13.73 -4.29
CA VAL A 20 -27.32 14.90 -3.46
C VAL A 20 -28.38 15.09 -2.36
N ALA A 21 -29.67 14.85 -2.68
CA ALA A 21 -30.78 14.94 -1.73
C ALA A 21 -30.63 13.95 -0.58
N MET A 22 -30.25 12.68 -0.88
CA MET A 22 -30.05 11.65 0.14
C MET A 22 -28.81 11.93 0.99
N ALA A 23 -27.69 12.39 0.40
CA ALA A 23 -26.51 12.80 1.15
C ALA A 23 -26.84 13.96 2.12
N THR A 24 -27.63 14.94 1.69
CA THR A 24 -28.11 16.03 2.53
C THR A 24 -29.03 15.53 3.64
N ARG A 25 -29.98 14.63 3.34
CA ARG A 25 -30.86 14.04 4.35
C ARG A 25 -30.08 13.30 5.43
N ARG A 26 -28.99 12.58 5.09
CA ARG A 26 -28.11 11.92 6.07
C ARG A 26 -27.40 12.94 6.95
N ARG A 27 -26.84 14.01 6.39
CA ARG A 27 -26.21 15.09 7.19
C ARG A 27 -27.20 15.72 8.15
N THR A 28 -28.40 16.07 7.68
CA THR A 28 -29.45 16.64 8.54
C THR A 28 -29.83 15.68 9.66
N PHE A 29 -29.99 14.38 9.37
CA PHE A 29 -30.29 13.36 10.36
C PHE A 29 -29.17 13.28 11.42
N ILE A 30 -27.91 13.21 11.01
CA ILE A 30 -26.77 13.14 11.96
C ILE A 30 -26.68 14.41 12.79
N SER A 31 -26.85 15.61 12.19
CA SER A 31 -26.87 16.88 12.91
C SER A 31 -27.97 16.91 13.96
N ALA A 32 -29.18 16.47 13.62
CA ALA A 32 -30.30 16.41 14.54
C ALA A 32 -30.07 15.45 15.72
N LYS A 33 -29.37 14.32 15.48
CA LYS A 33 -29.07 13.34 16.53
C LYS A 33 -27.90 13.67 17.42
N THR A 34 -26.94 14.44 16.91
CA THR A 34 -25.65 14.69 17.61
C THR A 34 -25.46 16.13 18.04
N GLY A 35 -26.23 17.07 17.51
CA GLY A 35 -26.02 18.50 17.68
C GLY A 35 -24.83 19.07 16.86
N ALA A 36 -24.10 18.24 16.12
CA ALA A 36 -22.96 18.66 15.32
C ALA A 36 -23.37 19.43 14.08
N VAL A 37 -22.67 20.53 13.77
CA VAL A 37 -22.83 21.29 12.53
C VAL A 37 -21.92 20.71 11.46
N LEU A 38 -22.50 20.18 10.37
CA LEU A 38 -21.78 19.50 9.27
C LEU A 38 -21.63 20.43 8.06
N GLU A 39 -20.95 21.59 8.26
CA GLU A 39 -20.81 22.61 7.23
C GLU A 39 -19.84 22.21 6.11
N HIS A 40 -18.66 21.69 6.46
CA HIS A 40 -17.59 21.43 5.51
C HIS A 40 -17.70 20.05 4.84
N ILE A 41 -18.22 19.04 5.51
CA ILE A 41 -18.38 17.66 4.97
C ILE A 41 -19.25 17.68 3.70
N GLY A 42 -20.22 18.59 3.61
CA GLY A 42 -21.14 18.68 2.48
C GLY A 42 -20.57 19.38 1.24
N GLN A 43 -19.35 19.87 1.28
CA GLN A 43 -18.74 20.60 0.17
C GLN A 43 -17.81 19.66 -0.62
N TYR A 44 -18.22 19.29 -1.83
CA TYR A 44 -17.45 18.46 -2.74
C TYR A 44 -17.76 18.83 -4.20
N SER A 45 -16.82 18.55 -5.10
CA SER A 45 -16.84 19.03 -6.50
C SER A 45 -17.36 18.02 -7.53
N PHE A 46 -17.90 16.89 -7.11
CA PHE A 46 -18.32 15.81 -8.01
C PHE A 46 -19.77 15.38 -7.74
N ASP A 47 -20.41 14.76 -8.74
CA ASP A 47 -21.72 14.15 -8.58
C ASP A 47 -21.59 12.83 -7.78
N PRO A 48 -22.35 12.64 -6.68
CA PRO A 48 -22.31 11.41 -5.90
C PRO A 48 -22.68 10.13 -6.69
N SER A 49 -23.30 10.24 -7.84
CA SER A 49 -23.61 9.11 -8.72
C SER A 49 -22.37 8.33 -9.20
N VAL A 50 -21.16 8.88 -9.05
CA VAL A 50 -19.89 8.20 -9.36
C VAL A 50 -19.43 7.24 -8.25
N LEU A 51 -20.08 7.24 -7.08
CA LEU A 51 -19.62 6.54 -5.86
C LEU A 51 -20.12 5.10 -5.65
N PRO A 52 -21.10 4.55 -6.41
CA PRO A 52 -21.49 3.16 -6.24
C PRO A 52 -20.28 2.22 -6.27
N GLY A 53 -20.15 1.39 -5.21
CA GLY A 53 -19.01 0.47 -5.06
C GLY A 53 -17.77 1.07 -4.38
N ASN A 54 -17.75 2.36 -4.06
CA ASN A 54 -16.67 3.01 -3.31
C ASN A 54 -17.03 3.23 -1.83
N ILE A 55 -18.27 3.58 -1.54
CA ILE A 55 -18.74 3.87 -0.18
C ILE A 55 -20.26 3.68 -0.09
N GLU A 56 -20.74 3.20 1.03
CA GLU A 56 -22.15 3.17 1.40
C GLU A 56 -22.51 4.37 2.28
N ASN A 57 -23.80 4.73 2.32
CA ASN A 57 -24.34 5.84 3.13
C ASN A 57 -23.57 7.16 2.92
N PHE A 58 -23.16 7.43 1.69
CA PHE A 58 -22.44 8.65 1.37
C PHE A 58 -23.13 9.89 1.95
N SER A 59 -22.40 10.68 2.68
CA SER A 59 -22.89 11.88 3.37
C SER A 59 -22.04 13.12 3.06
N GLY A 60 -20.84 12.95 2.50
CA GLY A 60 -19.90 14.00 2.18
C GLY A 60 -18.45 13.49 2.14
N VAL A 61 -17.50 14.40 2.13
CA VAL A 61 -16.08 14.12 1.99
C VAL A 61 -15.25 14.60 3.17
N ALA A 62 -14.17 13.90 3.47
CA ALA A 62 -13.08 14.42 4.29
C ALA A 62 -12.10 15.19 3.39
N GLN A 63 -11.82 16.44 3.72
CA GLN A 63 -10.89 17.27 2.96
C GLN A 63 -9.49 17.17 3.59
N VAL A 64 -8.55 16.58 2.85
CA VAL A 64 -7.15 16.50 3.25
C VAL A 64 -6.34 17.40 2.32
N PRO A 65 -5.53 18.35 2.86
CA PRO A 65 -4.69 19.22 2.03
C PRO A 65 -3.72 18.41 1.16
N ILE A 66 -3.50 18.86 -0.08
CA ILE A 66 -2.54 18.27 -1.03
C ILE A 66 -1.43 19.27 -1.30
N GLY A 67 -0.18 18.83 -1.12
CA GLY A 67 1.01 19.51 -1.60
C GLY A 67 1.66 18.71 -2.73
N PHE A 68 2.45 19.37 -3.57
CA PHE A 68 3.27 18.73 -4.60
C PHE A 68 4.73 18.77 -4.23
N ALA A 69 5.43 17.65 -4.36
CA ALA A 69 6.88 17.54 -4.26
C ALA A 69 7.49 17.23 -5.63
N GLY A 70 8.73 17.68 -5.87
CA GLY A 70 9.44 17.45 -7.14
C GLY A 70 10.18 18.67 -7.66
N PRO A 71 10.84 18.58 -8.84
CA PRO A 71 10.89 17.38 -9.69
C PRO A 71 11.68 16.23 -9.06
N LEU A 72 11.22 15.02 -9.29
CA LEU A 72 11.90 13.78 -8.95
C LEU A 72 12.35 13.08 -10.24
N HIS A 73 13.65 12.99 -10.46
CA HIS A 73 14.20 12.29 -11.63
C HIS A 73 14.32 10.80 -11.36
N ILE A 74 13.70 9.98 -12.22
CA ILE A 74 13.71 8.52 -12.12
C ILE A 74 14.24 7.91 -13.42
N ASN A 75 15.14 6.94 -13.29
CA ASN A 75 15.68 6.11 -14.34
C ASN A 75 15.18 4.66 -14.16
N GLY A 76 13.86 4.47 -14.19
CA GLY A 76 13.22 3.19 -13.99
C GLY A 76 12.89 2.47 -15.30
N GLU A 77 12.43 1.24 -15.17
CA GLU A 77 11.98 0.43 -16.31
C GLU A 77 10.61 0.88 -16.83
N HIS A 78 9.76 1.43 -15.93
CA HIS A 78 8.42 1.90 -16.23
C HIS A 78 8.22 3.39 -15.96
N ALA A 79 8.97 3.96 -15.00
CA ALA A 79 9.00 5.38 -14.67
C ALA A 79 10.33 5.97 -15.12
N CYS A 80 10.32 6.76 -16.20
CA CYS A 80 11.51 7.42 -16.73
C CYS A 80 11.22 8.90 -16.96
N GLY A 81 12.12 9.78 -16.46
CA GLY A 81 12.01 11.23 -16.56
C GLY A 81 11.69 11.91 -15.22
N ASP A 82 11.16 13.13 -15.30
CA ASP A 82 10.88 13.99 -14.15
C ASP A 82 9.41 13.90 -13.73
N PHE A 83 9.17 13.72 -12.42
CA PHE A 83 7.83 13.57 -11.86
C PHE A 83 7.56 14.62 -10.78
N TYR A 84 6.32 15.13 -10.75
CA TYR A 84 5.76 15.90 -9.66
C TYR A 84 4.76 15.04 -8.92
N VAL A 85 4.95 14.89 -7.61
CA VAL A 85 4.26 13.90 -6.79
C VAL A 85 3.25 14.56 -5.87
N PRO A 86 1.95 14.24 -5.99
CA PRO A 86 0.93 14.72 -5.06
C PRO A 86 1.03 13.98 -3.73
N MET A 87 1.00 14.74 -2.63
CA MET A 87 1.07 14.24 -1.26
C MET A 87 -0.06 14.86 -0.44
N ALA A 88 -1.03 14.06 -0.02
CA ALA A 88 -2.13 14.48 0.84
C ALA A 88 -1.77 14.22 2.31
N THR A 89 -1.65 15.29 3.10
CA THR A 89 -1.20 15.20 4.49
C THR A 89 -1.68 16.36 5.34
N THR A 90 -1.77 16.13 6.66
CA THR A 90 -1.94 17.16 7.67
C THR A 90 -0.69 17.32 8.56
N GLU A 91 0.39 16.61 8.22
CA GLU A 91 1.67 16.67 8.92
C GLU A 91 2.54 17.81 8.34
N GLY A 92 2.89 18.79 9.17
CA GLY A 92 3.84 19.81 8.78
C GLY A 92 5.22 19.22 8.52
N THR A 93 6.02 19.87 7.66
CA THR A 93 7.36 19.43 7.23
C THR A 93 7.41 18.25 6.27
N LEU A 94 6.37 17.41 6.17
CA LEU A 94 6.40 16.18 5.38
C LEU A 94 6.77 16.46 3.91
N VAL A 95 6.02 17.29 3.21
CA VAL A 95 6.27 17.61 1.79
C VAL A 95 7.66 18.21 1.60
N ALA A 96 8.09 19.09 2.50
CA ALA A 96 9.42 19.70 2.45
C ALA A 96 10.55 18.67 2.63
N SER A 97 10.37 17.70 3.53
CA SER A 97 11.32 16.61 3.74
C SER A 97 11.49 15.75 2.49
N TYR A 98 10.38 15.30 1.90
CA TYR A 98 10.44 14.51 0.67
C TYR A 98 11.05 15.31 -0.50
N ASN A 99 10.70 16.59 -0.63
CA ASN A 99 11.24 17.48 -1.65
C ASN A 99 12.75 17.68 -1.53
N ARG A 100 13.29 17.75 -0.29
CA ARG A 100 14.76 17.80 -0.07
C ARG A 100 15.44 16.52 -0.57
N GLY A 101 14.88 15.37 -0.26
CA GLY A 101 15.40 14.08 -0.75
C GLY A 101 15.32 13.96 -2.28
N MET A 102 14.23 14.43 -2.91
CA MET A 102 14.08 14.46 -4.36
C MET A 102 15.14 15.34 -5.02
N ARG A 103 15.43 16.49 -4.43
CA ARG A 103 16.45 17.42 -4.96
C ARG A 103 17.84 16.80 -4.98
N ILE A 104 18.27 16.15 -3.90
CA ILE A 104 19.61 15.52 -3.88
C ILE A 104 19.68 14.30 -4.79
N ALA A 105 18.65 13.46 -4.80
CA ALA A 105 18.60 12.28 -5.66
C ALA A 105 18.63 12.67 -7.15
N SER A 106 17.87 13.71 -7.55
CA SER A 106 17.88 14.22 -8.92
C SER A 106 19.25 14.85 -9.28
N ALA A 107 19.88 15.57 -8.35
CA ALA A 107 21.23 16.14 -8.56
C ALA A 107 22.31 15.04 -8.69
N ALA A 108 22.10 13.86 -8.12
CA ALA A 108 22.97 12.70 -8.27
C ALA A 108 22.76 11.93 -9.59
N GLY A 109 21.87 12.42 -10.47
CA GLY A 109 21.56 11.77 -11.75
C GLY A 109 20.27 10.97 -11.77
N GLY A 110 19.49 10.99 -10.68
CA GLY A 110 18.20 10.32 -10.57
C GLY A 110 18.25 8.99 -9.83
N ILE A 111 17.08 8.43 -9.61
CA ILE A 111 16.87 7.16 -8.86
C ILE A 111 16.66 6.04 -9.88
N THR A 112 17.40 4.95 -9.75
CA THR A 112 17.14 3.72 -10.46
C THR A 112 16.04 2.93 -9.73
N THR A 113 15.04 2.46 -10.46
CA THR A 113 13.93 1.68 -9.89
C THR A 113 13.66 0.42 -10.69
N THR A 114 13.29 -0.66 -9.98
CA THR A 114 13.00 -1.97 -10.59
C THR A 114 11.87 -2.67 -9.86
N VAL A 115 10.90 -3.21 -10.61
CA VAL A 115 9.86 -4.09 -10.08
C VAL A 115 10.35 -5.53 -10.12
N ILE A 116 10.70 -6.08 -8.95
CA ILE A 116 11.30 -7.42 -8.83
C ILE A 116 10.26 -8.53 -8.95
N ASP A 117 9.04 -8.32 -8.40
CA ASP A 117 7.98 -9.33 -8.39
C ASP A 117 6.61 -8.66 -8.27
N ASP A 118 5.57 -9.37 -8.77
CA ASP A 118 4.17 -8.94 -8.71
C ASP A 118 3.28 -10.14 -8.38
N CYS A 119 2.66 -10.13 -7.22
CA CYS A 119 1.89 -11.27 -6.74
C CYS A 119 0.84 -10.87 -5.69
N MET A 120 -0.43 -11.23 -5.90
CA MET A 120 -1.51 -11.04 -4.95
C MET A 120 -2.03 -12.38 -4.44
N GLN A 121 -2.37 -12.46 -3.16
CA GLN A 121 -2.69 -13.72 -2.51
C GLN A 121 -4.07 -13.79 -1.86
N ARG A 122 -4.56 -15.05 -1.78
CA ARG A 122 -5.51 -15.53 -0.80
C ARG A 122 -5.01 -16.86 -0.24
N ALA A 123 -5.20 -17.08 1.06
CA ALA A 123 -4.66 -18.26 1.74
C ALA A 123 -5.74 -19.01 2.55
N PRO A 124 -6.59 -19.81 1.87
CA PRO A 124 -7.55 -20.68 2.53
C PRO A 124 -6.87 -21.72 3.43
N LEU A 125 -7.58 -22.09 4.48
CA LEU A 125 -7.20 -23.12 5.44
C LEU A 125 -8.12 -24.34 5.27
N PHE A 126 -7.49 -25.52 5.26
CA PHE A 126 -8.12 -26.83 5.33
C PHE A 126 -7.66 -27.51 6.61
N VAL A 127 -8.61 -28.01 7.42
CA VAL A 127 -8.35 -28.70 8.69
C VAL A 127 -8.78 -30.16 8.54
N PHE A 128 -7.91 -31.07 8.91
CA PHE A 128 -8.10 -32.51 8.77
C PHE A 128 -8.25 -33.20 10.14
N ASP A 129 -8.64 -34.46 10.14
CA ASP A 129 -8.70 -35.32 11.30
C ASP A 129 -7.32 -35.55 11.95
N ASN A 130 -6.26 -35.58 11.13
CA ASN A 130 -4.89 -35.75 11.58
C ASN A 130 -3.86 -35.13 10.61
N ALA A 131 -2.58 -35.10 11.02
CA ALA A 131 -1.50 -34.50 10.24
C ALA A 131 -1.11 -35.31 8.97
N ARG A 132 -1.37 -36.61 8.95
CA ARG A 132 -1.11 -37.44 7.74
C ARG A 132 -2.09 -37.09 6.64
N SER A 133 -3.40 -37.02 6.95
CA SER A 133 -4.42 -36.59 6.00
C SER A 133 -4.12 -35.17 5.46
N ALA A 134 -3.66 -34.25 6.32
CA ALA A 134 -3.23 -32.92 5.91
C ALA A 134 -2.00 -32.95 4.97
N ARG A 135 -1.04 -33.85 5.20
CA ARG A 135 0.12 -34.06 4.31
C ARG A 135 -0.32 -34.60 2.95
N ASP A 136 -1.09 -35.67 2.96
CA ASP A 136 -1.53 -36.39 1.75
C ASP A 136 -2.41 -35.46 0.88
N PHE A 137 -3.23 -34.63 1.50
CA PHE A 137 -3.94 -33.55 0.81
C PHE A 137 -2.98 -32.57 0.14
N GLY A 138 -1.88 -32.19 0.79
CA GLY A 138 -0.87 -31.31 0.19
C GLY A 138 -0.22 -31.92 -1.06
N GLU A 139 0.06 -33.22 -1.05
CA GLU A 139 0.56 -33.97 -2.21
C GLU A 139 -0.49 -34.00 -3.34
N TRP A 140 -1.74 -34.27 -2.98
CA TRP A 140 -2.86 -34.23 -3.92
C TRP A 140 -3.05 -32.86 -4.57
N VAL A 141 -2.94 -31.76 -3.81
CA VAL A 141 -2.99 -30.40 -4.34
C VAL A 141 -1.88 -30.17 -5.38
N SER A 142 -0.66 -30.62 -5.08
CA SER A 142 0.48 -30.50 -5.99
C SER A 142 0.25 -31.27 -7.29
N ALA A 143 -0.27 -32.51 -7.20
CA ALA A 143 -0.59 -33.33 -8.36
C ALA A 143 -1.74 -32.76 -9.23
N ASN A 144 -2.66 -32.02 -8.62
CA ASN A 144 -3.83 -31.43 -9.30
C ASN A 144 -3.69 -29.93 -9.61
N LEU A 145 -2.50 -29.33 -9.47
CA LEU A 145 -2.27 -27.90 -9.63
C LEU A 145 -2.79 -27.36 -10.97
N THR A 146 -2.64 -28.08 -12.05
CA THR A 146 -3.10 -27.68 -13.39
C THR A 146 -4.63 -27.51 -13.43
N THR A 147 -5.37 -28.45 -12.86
CA THR A 147 -6.83 -28.40 -12.79
C THR A 147 -7.29 -27.29 -11.85
N ILE A 148 -6.66 -27.17 -10.67
CA ILE A 148 -6.96 -26.11 -9.70
C ILE A 148 -6.73 -24.73 -10.35
N ARG A 149 -5.65 -24.56 -11.10
CA ARG A 149 -5.36 -23.34 -11.86
C ARG A 149 -6.45 -23.02 -12.88
N ALA A 150 -6.89 -24.00 -13.66
CA ALA A 150 -7.96 -23.84 -14.63
C ALA A 150 -9.24 -23.35 -13.94
N ARG A 151 -9.64 -24.00 -12.84
CA ARG A 151 -10.82 -23.62 -12.05
C ARG A 151 -10.71 -22.19 -11.49
N ALA A 152 -9.56 -21.82 -10.93
CA ALA A 152 -9.35 -20.46 -10.44
C ALA A 152 -9.52 -19.40 -11.54
N GLN A 153 -9.05 -19.69 -12.75
CA GLN A 153 -9.05 -18.75 -13.88
C GLN A 153 -10.42 -18.60 -14.57
N GLU A 154 -11.38 -19.49 -14.34
CA GLU A 154 -12.75 -19.40 -14.91
C GLU A 154 -13.48 -18.11 -14.47
N THR A 155 -13.12 -17.53 -13.35
CA THR A 155 -13.80 -16.35 -12.77
C THR A 155 -13.13 -15.02 -13.07
N THR A 156 -12.00 -15.02 -13.78
CA THR A 156 -11.23 -13.81 -14.04
C THR A 156 -10.68 -13.76 -15.47
N ARG A 157 -10.68 -12.55 -16.06
CA ARG A 157 -10.09 -12.33 -17.40
C ARG A 157 -8.61 -11.96 -17.34
N SER A 158 -8.18 -11.27 -16.29
CA SER A 158 -6.81 -10.74 -16.12
C SER A 158 -5.98 -11.50 -15.09
N GLY A 159 -6.61 -12.04 -14.04
CA GLY A 159 -5.90 -12.80 -13.00
C GLY A 159 -5.35 -14.12 -13.52
N ARG A 160 -4.08 -14.42 -13.19
CA ARG A 160 -3.44 -15.71 -13.53
C ARG A 160 -2.87 -16.32 -12.27
N LEU A 161 -3.29 -17.55 -11.91
CA LEU A 161 -2.71 -18.32 -10.81
C LEU A 161 -1.31 -18.77 -11.22
N ARG A 162 -0.28 -18.26 -10.55
CA ARG A 162 1.12 -18.62 -10.77
C ARG A 162 1.43 -19.96 -10.14
N ASP A 163 1.23 -20.05 -8.82
CA ASP A 163 1.55 -21.19 -7.99
C ASP A 163 0.67 -21.22 -6.72
N ILE A 164 0.78 -22.30 -5.96
CA ILE A 164 0.16 -22.47 -4.65
C ILE A 164 1.26 -22.87 -3.66
N GLN A 165 1.65 -21.96 -2.80
CA GLN A 165 2.52 -22.26 -1.67
C GLN A 165 1.72 -22.96 -0.57
N GLN A 166 2.33 -23.97 0.06
CA GLN A 166 1.68 -24.78 1.07
C GLN A 166 2.38 -24.64 2.41
N PHE A 167 1.61 -24.41 3.48
CA PHE A 167 2.11 -24.30 4.83
C PHE A 167 1.29 -25.21 5.75
N ALA A 168 1.96 -25.84 6.72
CA ALA A 168 1.33 -26.81 7.61
C ALA A 168 1.67 -26.55 9.07
N GLN A 169 0.68 -26.79 9.94
CA GLN A 169 0.85 -26.83 11.38
C GLN A 169 -0.13 -27.84 11.97
N GLY A 170 0.39 -28.92 12.58
CA GLY A 170 -0.45 -30.01 13.07
C GLY A 170 -1.32 -30.59 11.94
N LYS A 171 -2.63 -30.63 12.16
CA LYS A 171 -3.61 -31.10 11.19
C LYS A 171 -4.15 -30.03 10.23
N MET A 172 -3.54 -28.85 10.21
CA MET A 172 -3.93 -27.69 9.40
C MET A 172 -3.04 -27.55 8.18
N ARG A 173 -3.64 -27.22 7.04
CA ARG A 173 -2.94 -26.95 5.77
C ARG A 173 -3.46 -25.64 5.18
N TRP A 174 -2.59 -24.62 5.10
CA TRP A 174 -2.85 -23.40 4.35
C TRP A 174 -2.36 -23.56 2.91
N LEU A 175 -3.19 -23.13 1.98
CA LEU A 175 -2.86 -23.04 0.56
C LEU A 175 -2.78 -21.56 0.17
N ARG A 176 -1.57 -21.01 0.04
CA ARG A 176 -1.37 -19.61 -0.38
C ARG A 176 -1.38 -19.55 -1.90
N PHE A 177 -2.51 -19.21 -2.48
CA PHE A 177 -2.73 -19.03 -3.91
C PHE A 177 -2.11 -17.70 -4.35
N ASN A 178 -1.17 -17.73 -5.27
CA ASN A 178 -0.41 -16.61 -5.77
C ASN A 178 -0.85 -16.24 -7.20
N PHE A 179 -1.37 -15.00 -7.37
CA PHE A 179 -1.90 -14.54 -8.66
C PHE A 179 -1.18 -13.29 -9.14
N THR A 180 -1.03 -13.13 -10.47
CA THR A 180 -0.83 -11.82 -11.10
C THR A 180 -2.18 -11.14 -11.30
N THR A 181 -2.26 -9.81 -11.16
CA THR A 181 -3.53 -9.07 -11.17
C THR A 181 -3.62 -7.94 -12.21
N GLY A 182 -2.52 -7.61 -12.89
CA GLY A 182 -2.45 -6.46 -13.79
C GLY A 182 -2.56 -5.12 -13.03
N ASP A 183 -3.30 -4.17 -13.58
CA ASP A 183 -3.36 -2.79 -13.07
C ASP A 183 -4.27 -2.55 -11.87
N ALA A 184 -5.01 -3.56 -11.44
CA ALA A 184 -5.85 -3.52 -10.24
C ALA A 184 -5.08 -4.08 -9.03
N ALA A 185 -5.41 -3.63 -7.82
CA ALA A 185 -4.91 -4.24 -6.59
C ALA A 185 -5.26 -5.74 -6.47
N GLY A 186 -6.39 -6.15 -7.04
CA GLY A 186 -6.75 -7.55 -7.27
C GLY A 186 -7.29 -8.32 -6.07
N GLN A 187 -7.38 -7.75 -4.88
CA GLN A 187 -7.78 -8.45 -3.64
C GLN A 187 -9.13 -9.17 -3.76
N ASN A 188 -10.16 -8.50 -4.28
CA ASN A 188 -11.48 -9.10 -4.46
C ASN A 188 -11.50 -10.14 -5.58
N MET A 189 -10.77 -9.90 -6.67
CA MET A 189 -10.64 -10.82 -7.79
C MET A 189 -10.00 -12.14 -7.35
N VAL A 190 -8.87 -12.09 -6.65
CA VAL A 190 -8.19 -13.31 -6.16
C VAL A 190 -9.02 -14.03 -5.11
N SER A 191 -9.80 -13.32 -4.28
CA SER A 191 -10.72 -13.95 -3.33
C SER A 191 -11.79 -14.77 -4.04
N LYS A 192 -12.40 -14.21 -5.10
CA LYS A 192 -13.40 -14.89 -5.92
C LYS A 192 -12.81 -16.09 -6.64
N ALA A 193 -11.63 -15.92 -7.27
CA ALA A 193 -10.95 -16.98 -8.01
C ALA A 193 -10.53 -18.14 -7.09
N THR A 194 -9.93 -17.82 -5.95
CA THR A 194 -9.54 -18.82 -4.95
C THR A 194 -10.75 -19.56 -4.41
N ARG A 195 -11.85 -18.85 -4.06
CA ARG A 195 -13.07 -19.49 -3.59
C ARG A 195 -13.61 -20.47 -4.63
N HIS A 196 -13.64 -20.10 -5.89
CA HIS A 196 -14.12 -20.97 -6.97
C HIS A 196 -13.29 -22.26 -7.08
N ALA A 197 -11.96 -22.14 -7.06
CA ALA A 197 -11.07 -23.30 -7.04
C ALA A 197 -11.26 -24.17 -5.79
N CYS A 198 -11.44 -23.56 -4.61
CA CYS A 198 -11.67 -24.27 -3.37
C CYS A 198 -13.01 -25.03 -3.36
N MET A 199 -14.07 -24.50 -3.97
CA MET A 199 -15.34 -25.23 -4.13
C MET A 199 -15.13 -26.51 -4.92
N TRP A 200 -14.39 -26.48 -6.03
CA TRP A 200 -14.03 -27.68 -6.78
C TRP A 200 -13.18 -28.66 -5.94
N ILE A 201 -12.21 -28.17 -5.14
CA ILE A 201 -11.44 -29.02 -4.23
C ILE A 201 -12.35 -29.75 -3.24
N LEU A 202 -13.32 -29.04 -2.66
CA LEU A 202 -14.28 -29.62 -1.70
C LEU A 202 -15.19 -30.67 -2.35
N GLU A 203 -15.58 -30.49 -3.60
CA GLU A 203 -16.34 -31.48 -4.39
C GLU A 203 -15.58 -32.80 -4.58
N GLN A 204 -14.23 -32.78 -4.55
CA GLN A 204 -13.41 -33.99 -4.60
C GLN A 204 -13.41 -34.77 -3.28
N LYS A 205 -14.04 -34.27 -2.21
CA LYS A 205 -14.18 -34.89 -0.88
C LYS A 205 -12.83 -35.36 -0.30
N PRO A 206 -11.87 -34.46 -0.06
CA PRO A 206 -10.57 -34.86 0.47
C PRO A 206 -10.71 -35.71 1.73
N PRO A 207 -10.06 -36.89 1.79
CA PRO A 207 -10.17 -37.80 2.95
C PRO A 207 -9.75 -37.12 4.25
N GLY A 208 -10.54 -37.29 5.31
CA GLY A 208 -10.27 -36.73 6.65
C GLY A 208 -10.47 -35.23 6.77
N LEU A 209 -11.01 -34.55 5.76
CA LEU A 209 -11.32 -33.11 5.84
C LEU A 209 -12.47 -32.86 6.85
N GLU A 210 -12.19 -32.06 7.88
CA GLU A 210 -13.15 -31.67 8.92
C GLU A 210 -13.71 -30.25 8.74
N HIS A 211 -12.85 -29.33 8.27
CA HIS A 211 -13.24 -27.91 8.14
C HIS A 211 -12.49 -27.21 7.03
N PHE A 212 -13.16 -26.20 6.46
CA PHE A 212 -12.60 -25.30 5.46
C PHE A 212 -12.97 -23.85 5.78
N THR A 213 -12.02 -22.93 5.61
CA THR A 213 -12.30 -21.50 5.60
C THR A 213 -11.46 -20.79 4.53
N LEU A 214 -12.09 -19.84 3.82
CA LEU A 214 -11.44 -19.09 2.75
C LEU A 214 -10.37 -18.13 3.26
N ALA A 215 -10.52 -17.61 4.47
CA ALA A 215 -9.63 -16.63 5.07
C ALA A 215 -9.26 -17.02 6.50
N ALA A 216 -7.97 -17.29 6.72
CA ALA A 216 -7.39 -17.64 8.02
C ALA A 216 -6.08 -16.87 8.28
N ASN A 217 -6.01 -15.62 7.84
CA ASN A 217 -4.94 -14.64 8.05
C ASN A 217 -3.55 -15.00 7.50
N PHE A 218 -3.36 -16.13 6.85
CA PHE A 218 -2.06 -16.51 6.28
C PHE A 218 -1.75 -15.81 4.93
N ASP A 219 -2.74 -15.17 4.33
CA ASP A 219 -2.56 -14.22 3.22
C ASP A 219 -1.98 -12.89 3.70
N THR A 220 -1.98 -12.64 5.02
CA THR A 220 -1.40 -11.47 5.69
C THR A 220 -1.98 -10.13 5.22
N ASP A 221 -3.23 -10.15 4.71
CA ASP A 221 -3.92 -8.98 4.22
C ASP A 221 -3.94 -7.85 5.26
N LYS A 222 -3.45 -6.66 4.86
CA LYS A 222 -3.37 -5.45 5.70
C LYS A 222 -2.60 -5.66 7.02
N LYS A 223 -1.56 -6.49 6.97
CA LYS A 223 -0.69 -6.80 8.10
C LYS A 223 0.78 -6.74 7.72
N HIS A 224 1.55 -6.17 8.59
CA HIS A 224 3.00 -6.31 8.61
C HIS A 224 3.39 -7.75 8.93
N SER A 225 4.21 -8.42 8.11
CA SER A 225 4.57 -9.82 8.33
C SER A 225 5.89 -10.22 7.70
N VAL A 226 6.56 -11.19 8.33
CA VAL A 226 7.77 -11.83 7.78
C VAL A 226 7.48 -12.55 6.47
N VAL A 227 6.30 -13.15 6.32
CA VAL A 227 5.89 -13.83 5.07
C VAL A 227 5.91 -12.86 3.89
N ASN A 228 5.43 -11.63 4.07
CA ASN A 228 5.45 -10.62 3.02
C ASN A 228 6.87 -10.07 2.76
N ALA A 229 7.74 -10.05 3.76
CA ALA A 229 9.14 -9.69 3.55
C ALA A 229 9.90 -10.72 2.70
N LEU A 230 9.59 -12.00 2.86
CA LEU A 230 10.19 -13.11 2.10
C LEU A 230 9.50 -13.34 0.74
N HIS A 231 8.17 -13.30 0.72
CA HIS A 231 7.32 -13.54 -0.44
C HIS A 231 6.49 -12.31 -0.74
N SER A 232 6.55 -11.81 -1.95
CA SER A 232 5.83 -10.59 -2.35
C SER A 232 4.33 -10.65 -2.07
N ARG A 233 3.75 -9.49 -1.69
CA ARG A 233 2.31 -9.26 -1.73
C ARG A 233 2.03 -7.91 -2.40
N GLY A 234 1.30 -7.90 -3.53
CA GLY A 234 1.34 -6.79 -4.46
C GLY A 234 2.69 -6.77 -5.18
N LYS A 235 3.35 -5.65 -5.25
CA LYS A 235 4.63 -5.50 -5.94
C LYS A 235 5.80 -5.45 -4.97
N ARG A 236 6.87 -6.14 -5.32
CA ARG A 236 8.18 -5.96 -4.71
C ARG A 236 8.96 -4.98 -5.58
N VAL A 237 9.31 -3.85 -5.02
CA VAL A 237 9.97 -2.77 -5.75
C VAL A 237 11.23 -2.36 -5.01
N VAL A 238 12.30 -2.14 -5.77
CA VAL A 238 13.55 -1.57 -5.29
C VAL A 238 13.73 -0.19 -5.91
N ALA A 239 14.18 0.77 -5.11
CA ALA A 239 14.67 2.06 -5.56
C ALA A 239 16.08 2.26 -4.98
N GLU A 240 17.01 2.78 -5.77
CA GLU A 240 18.40 2.94 -5.37
C GLU A 240 19.05 4.18 -5.99
N VAL A 241 20.03 4.73 -5.27
CA VAL A 241 20.84 5.86 -5.73
C VAL A 241 22.24 5.78 -5.14
N THR A 242 23.26 6.21 -5.88
CA THR A 242 24.60 6.47 -5.35
C THR A 242 24.81 7.98 -5.28
N LEU A 243 25.02 8.50 -4.09
CA LEU A 243 25.23 9.92 -3.86
C LEU A 243 26.73 10.21 -3.80
N PRO A 244 27.26 11.09 -4.66
CA PRO A 244 28.62 11.60 -4.52
C PRO A 244 28.82 12.26 -3.15
N THR A 245 29.94 12.00 -2.48
CA THR A 245 30.28 12.56 -1.17
C THR A 245 30.00 14.06 -1.09
N ARG A 246 30.44 14.82 -2.11
CA ARG A 246 30.24 16.27 -2.18
C ARG A 246 28.76 16.67 -2.09
N LEU A 247 27.85 15.94 -2.74
CA LEU A 247 26.41 16.24 -2.67
C LEU A 247 25.84 15.96 -1.27
N VAL A 248 26.34 14.94 -0.57
CA VAL A 248 25.93 14.66 0.81
C VAL A 248 26.33 15.83 1.72
N GLU A 249 27.54 16.35 1.57
CA GLU A 249 28.05 17.48 2.35
C GLU A 249 27.30 18.79 2.02
N ASP A 250 27.17 19.13 0.74
CA ASP A 250 26.59 20.42 0.28
C ASP A 250 25.07 20.51 0.50
N VAL A 251 24.32 19.40 0.42
CA VAL A 251 22.84 19.41 0.42
C VAL A 251 22.26 18.86 1.70
N LEU A 252 22.89 17.83 2.31
CA LEU A 252 22.40 17.19 3.52
C LEU A 252 23.14 17.66 4.78
N HIS A 253 24.17 18.49 4.62
CA HIS A 253 24.96 19.10 5.71
C HIS A 253 25.56 18.04 6.66
N THR A 254 25.94 16.89 6.13
CA THR A 254 26.50 15.77 6.87
C THR A 254 27.51 15.02 6.00
N SER A 255 28.05 13.89 6.46
CA SER A 255 28.97 13.05 5.69
C SER A 255 28.40 11.68 5.37
N SER A 256 28.88 11.06 4.28
CA SER A 256 28.54 9.68 3.91
C SER A 256 28.83 8.70 5.05
N GLN A 257 29.95 8.89 5.77
CA GLN A 257 30.36 8.07 6.91
C GLN A 257 29.38 8.19 8.07
N ALA A 258 28.97 9.42 8.41
CA ALA A 258 28.03 9.66 9.50
C ALA A 258 26.64 9.09 9.18
N MET A 259 26.17 9.23 7.93
CA MET A 259 24.93 8.64 7.45
C MET A 259 24.97 7.10 7.54
N HIS A 260 26.06 6.50 7.08
CA HIS A 260 26.24 5.04 7.14
C HIS A 260 26.29 4.54 8.57
N TYR A 261 27.06 5.19 9.46
CA TYR A 261 27.13 4.82 10.88
C TYR A 261 25.79 4.93 11.58
N GLN A 262 25.05 6.02 11.36
CA GLN A 262 23.69 6.18 11.90
C GLN A 262 22.77 5.05 11.45
N ARG A 263 22.88 4.59 10.20
CA ARG A 263 22.10 3.45 9.70
C ARG A 263 22.43 2.16 10.45
N GLN A 264 23.69 1.91 10.79
CA GLN A 264 24.06 0.73 11.60
C GLN A 264 23.42 0.78 13.00
N LEU A 265 23.41 1.96 13.65
CA LEU A 265 22.74 2.15 14.94
C LEU A 265 21.22 1.93 14.83
N SER A 266 20.59 2.47 13.79
CA SER A 266 19.15 2.29 13.54
C SER A 266 18.78 0.83 13.27
N ASN A 267 19.62 0.09 12.54
CA ASN A 267 19.42 -1.34 12.30
C ASN A 267 19.48 -2.15 13.60
N ALA A 268 20.43 -1.85 14.48
CA ALA A 268 20.54 -2.49 15.80
C ALA A 268 19.30 -2.21 16.65
N GLY A 269 18.81 -0.96 16.65
CA GLY A 269 17.58 -0.57 17.34
C GLY A 269 16.35 -1.28 16.80
N ALA A 270 16.18 -1.34 15.48
CA ALA A 270 15.06 -2.03 14.83
C ALA A 270 15.06 -3.53 15.17
N MET A 271 16.22 -4.18 15.13
CA MET A 271 16.37 -5.59 15.49
C MET A 271 16.02 -5.84 16.96
N LEU A 272 16.51 -5.00 17.88
CA LEU A 272 16.21 -5.11 19.31
C LEU A 272 14.70 -4.89 19.59
N ALA A 273 14.07 -3.98 18.85
CA ALA A 273 12.62 -3.72 18.96
C ALA A 273 11.75 -4.81 18.32
N GLY A 274 12.33 -5.79 17.60
CA GLY A 274 11.59 -6.82 16.86
C GLY A 274 10.85 -6.27 15.65
N SER A 275 11.27 -5.14 15.09
CA SER A 275 10.67 -4.54 13.90
C SER A 275 11.02 -5.36 12.65
N VAL A 276 10.03 -5.60 11.78
CA VAL A 276 10.25 -6.26 10.48
C VAL A 276 10.80 -5.26 9.45
N ASN A 277 10.64 -3.97 9.67
CA ASN A 277 11.25 -2.91 8.88
C ASN A 277 12.38 -2.21 9.66
N ASN A 278 13.29 -1.59 8.93
CA ASN A 278 14.36 -0.77 9.50
C ASN A 278 14.33 0.68 8.99
N GLY A 279 13.27 1.06 8.26
CA GLY A 279 13.06 2.44 7.81
C GLY A 279 12.34 3.28 8.86
N SER A 280 12.32 4.58 8.65
CA SER A 280 11.74 5.57 9.59
C SER A 280 10.63 6.40 8.97
N HIS A 281 10.51 6.42 7.64
CA HIS A 281 9.65 7.37 6.91
C HIS A 281 8.76 6.71 5.84
N PHE A 282 8.80 5.38 5.67
CA PHE A 282 8.00 4.64 4.70
C PHE A 282 6.51 4.97 4.84
N ALA A 283 5.96 4.82 6.04
CA ALA A 283 4.53 4.99 6.29
C ALA A 283 4.05 6.40 5.91
N ASN A 284 4.83 7.43 6.18
CA ASN A 284 4.46 8.81 5.95
C ASN A 284 4.25 9.10 4.45
N GLY A 285 5.23 8.78 3.61
CA GLY A 285 5.14 9.00 2.16
C GLY A 285 4.11 8.13 1.48
N ILE A 286 4.05 6.85 1.84
CA ILE A 286 3.07 5.91 1.28
C ILE A 286 1.65 6.37 1.63
N THR A 287 1.38 6.77 2.89
CA THR A 287 0.06 7.28 3.32
C THR A 287 -0.33 8.52 2.53
N ALA A 288 0.58 9.50 2.42
CA ALA A 288 0.30 10.74 1.71
C ALA A 288 -0.03 10.50 0.23
N MET A 289 0.71 9.62 -0.45
CA MET A 289 0.42 9.24 -1.83
C MET A 289 -0.85 8.39 -1.96
N PHE A 290 -1.11 7.47 -1.02
CA PHE A 290 -2.28 6.60 -1.06
C PHE A 290 -3.58 7.40 -0.92
N ILE A 291 -3.62 8.38 -0.02
CA ILE A 291 -4.77 9.29 0.13
C ILE A 291 -4.94 10.10 -1.17
N ALA A 292 -3.87 10.71 -1.67
CA ALA A 292 -3.92 11.54 -2.88
C ALA A 292 -4.37 10.75 -4.11
N CYS A 293 -3.94 9.50 -4.27
CA CYS A 293 -4.11 8.70 -5.47
C CYS A 293 -5.25 7.66 -5.38
N GLY A 294 -6.08 7.69 -4.34
CA GLY A 294 -7.24 6.80 -4.19
C GLY A 294 -6.87 5.33 -4.00
N GLN A 295 -5.73 5.07 -3.37
CA GLN A 295 -5.33 3.72 -2.98
C GLN A 295 -6.05 3.28 -1.70
N ASP A 296 -6.13 1.98 -1.45
CA ASP A 296 -6.64 1.46 -0.17
C ASP A 296 -5.64 1.78 0.95
N VAL A 297 -5.95 2.80 1.76
CA VAL A 297 -5.07 3.30 2.83
C VAL A 297 -4.74 2.24 3.88
N ALA A 298 -5.61 1.24 4.07
CA ALA A 298 -5.32 0.14 4.99
C ALA A 298 -4.12 -0.71 4.54
N ASN A 299 -3.78 -0.72 3.26
CA ASN A 299 -2.59 -1.41 2.75
C ASN A 299 -1.27 -0.72 3.13
N VAL A 300 -1.30 0.48 3.70
CA VAL A 300 -0.11 1.12 4.30
C VAL A 300 0.50 0.22 5.38
N ALA A 301 -0.32 -0.53 6.14
CA ALA A 301 0.15 -1.44 7.16
C ALA A 301 1.15 -2.48 6.65
N GLU A 302 0.99 -2.97 5.42
CA GLU A 302 1.91 -3.94 4.81
C GLU A 302 2.93 -3.27 3.87
N ALA A 303 2.56 -2.20 3.17
CA ALA A 303 3.46 -1.49 2.25
C ALA A 303 4.60 -0.77 2.99
N SER A 304 4.37 -0.33 4.24
CA SER A 304 5.40 0.30 5.07
C SER A 304 6.43 -0.68 5.66
N ALA A 305 6.25 -1.98 5.47
CA ALA A 305 7.19 -3.03 5.92
C ALA A 305 8.45 -3.10 5.03
N GLY A 306 9.03 -1.96 4.70
CA GLY A 306 10.18 -1.88 3.81
C GLY A 306 11.53 -2.03 4.50
N GLN A 307 12.56 -2.20 3.70
CA GLN A 307 13.94 -2.35 4.15
C GLN A 307 14.84 -1.31 3.50
N VAL A 308 15.74 -0.74 4.29
CA VAL A 308 16.79 0.16 3.83
C VAL A 308 18.12 -0.58 3.90
N TYR A 309 18.89 -0.50 2.83
CA TYR A 309 20.27 -0.97 2.77
C TYR A 309 21.19 0.17 2.32
N THR A 310 22.38 0.24 2.90
CA THR A 310 23.35 1.27 2.59
C THR A 310 24.77 0.69 2.51
N GLU A 311 25.58 1.33 1.67
CA GLU A 311 26.98 0.96 1.51
C GLU A 311 27.84 2.23 1.36
N LEU A 312 28.98 2.26 2.02
CA LEU A 312 30.01 3.26 1.80
C LEU A 312 30.97 2.72 0.74
N ARG A 313 31.01 3.37 -0.44
CA ARG A 313 31.89 2.99 -1.54
C ARG A 313 33.34 3.34 -1.22
N GLU A 314 34.31 2.69 -1.89
CA GLU A 314 35.75 2.96 -1.71
C GLU A 314 36.14 4.42 -1.98
N ASN A 315 35.47 5.07 -2.91
CA ASN A 315 35.67 6.47 -3.23
C ASN A 315 34.97 7.45 -2.27
N GLY A 316 34.31 6.96 -1.24
CA GLY A 316 33.56 7.73 -0.23
C GLY A 316 32.11 8.03 -0.62
N ASP A 317 31.65 7.68 -1.82
CA ASP A 317 30.26 7.84 -2.24
C ASP A 317 29.32 6.96 -1.42
N TYR A 318 28.07 7.40 -1.26
CA TYR A 318 27.07 6.75 -0.42
C TYR A 318 26.01 6.08 -1.29
N TYR A 319 26.04 4.75 -1.34
CA TYR A 319 24.95 3.98 -1.94
C TYR A 319 23.81 3.82 -0.92
N PHE A 320 22.60 4.11 -1.38
CA PHE A 320 21.39 4.05 -0.58
C PHE A 320 20.27 3.38 -1.38
N SER A 321 19.61 2.39 -0.79
CA SER A 321 18.49 1.71 -1.43
C SER A 321 17.36 1.43 -0.46
N VAL A 322 16.13 1.38 -1.01
CA VAL A 322 14.94 0.90 -0.31
C VAL A 322 14.33 -0.26 -1.07
N THR A 323 13.84 -1.25 -0.34
CA THR A 323 13.04 -2.35 -0.88
C THR A 323 11.67 -2.32 -0.22
N ILE A 324 10.61 -2.20 -1.02
CA ILE A 324 9.23 -2.35 -0.55
C ILE A 324 8.74 -3.74 -0.99
N PRO A 325 8.63 -4.73 -0.09
CA PRO A 325 8.31 -6.11 -0.47
C PRO A 325 6.82 -6.35 -0.71
N ALA A 326 5.95 -5.43 -0.25
CA ALA A 326 4.50 -5.64 -0.23
C ALA A 326 3.74 -4.36 -0.61
N LEU A 327 4.03 -3.80 -1.77
CA LEU A 327 3.38 -2.58 -2.27
C LEU A 327 2.13 -2.94 -3.08
N ILE A 328 0.95 -2.72 -2.49
CA ILE A 328 -0.32 -2.92 -3.15
C ILE A 328 -0.82 -1.59 -3.68
N VAL A 329 -0.75 -1.42 -4.99
CA VAL A 329 -1.20 -0.21 -5.69
C VAL A 329 -2.05 -0.58 -6.91
N ALA A 330 -2.87 0.38 -7.34
CA ALA A 330 -3.73 0.28 -8.50
C ALA A 330 -3.70 1.58 -9.30
N THR A 331 -3.87 1.47 -10.61
CA THR A 331 -4.05 2.61 -11.52
C THR A 331 -5.39 2.54 -12.25
N TYR A 332 -6.16 1.50 -11.96
CA TYR A 332 -7.49 1.27 -12.52
C TYR A 332 -8.41 0.61 -11.50
N GLY A 333 -9.65 1.10 -11.41
CA GLY A 333 -10.68 0.59 -10.49
C GLY A 333 -10.56 1.13 -9.05
N GLY A 334 -11.57 0.81 -8.23
CA GLY A 334 -11.64 1.29 -6.86
C GLY A 334 -11.63 2.82 -6.75
N GLY A 335 -10.93 3.35 -5.75
CA GLY A 335 -10.81 4.78 -5.49
C GLY A 335 -10.05 5.58 -6.55
N THR A 336 -9.31 4.93 -7.46
CA THR A 336 -8.50 5.61 -8.50
C THR A 336 -9.34 6.41 -9.50
N GLY A 337 -10.62 6.06 -9.64
CA GLY A 337 -11.56 6.75 -10.53
C GLY A 337 -12.26 7.96 -9.91
N LEU A 338 -12.09 8.21 -8.61
CA LEU A 338 -12.63 9.40 -7.96
C LEU A 338 -11.96 10.65 -8.53
N PRO A 339 -12.68 11.77 -8.75
CA PRO A 339 -12.16 12.90 -9.53
C PRO A 339 -10.80 13.44 -9.09
N THR A 340 -10.63 13.81 -7.84
CA THR A 340 -9.36 14.36 -7.33
C THR A 340 -8.23 13.33 -7.32
N GLN A 341 -8.54 12.08 -7.03
CA GLN A 341 -7.58 10.97 -7.02
C GLN A 341 -7.10 10.63 -8.44
N ARG A 342 -8.01 10.69 -9.41
CA ARG A 342 -7.69 10.56 -10.82
C ARG A 342 -6.77 11.67 -11.29
N GLU A 343 -7.08 12.94 -10.98
CA GLU A 343 -6.22 14.09 -11.28
C GLU A 343 -4.80 13.91 -10.72
N CYS A 344 -4.68 13.44 -9.49
CA CYS A 344 -3.38 13.16 -8.87
C CYS A 344 -2.60 12.05 -9.62
N LEU A 345 -3.27 11.00 -10.08
CA LEU A 345 -2.65 9.95 -10.90
C LEU A 345 -2.27 10.47 -12.29
N GLU A 346 -3.09 11.34 -12.89
CA GLU A 346 -2.82 11.96 -14.20
C GLU A 346 -1.60 12.88 -14.16
N VAL A 347 -1.37 13.63 -13.08
CA VAL A 347 -0.15 14.45 -12.88
C VAL A 347 1.12 13.60 -13.00
N MET A 348 1.11 12.39 -12.52
CA MET A 348 2.24 11.45 -12.61
C MET A 348 2.22 10.59 -13.89
N GLY A 349 1.23 10.75 -14.76
CA GLY A 349 1.02 9.90 -15.92
C GLY A 349 0.68 8.45 -15.56
N CYS A 350 0.05 8.23 -14.39
CA CYS A 350 -0.21 6.91 -13.82
C CYS A 350 -1.69 6.48 -13.87
N TYR A 351 -2.59 7.27 -14.44
CA TYR A 351 -3.99 6.87 -14.52
C TYR A 351 -4.24 5.89 -15.69
N GLY A 352 -4.97 4.80 -15.43
CA GLY A 352 -5.44 3.86 -16.45
C GLY A 352 -4.60 2.60 -16.60
N ALA A 353 -4.90 1.81 -17.63
CA ALA A 353 -4.28 0.52 -17.89
C ALA A 353 -2.80 0.64 -18.30
N GLY A 354 -1.99 -0.35 -17.92
CA GLY A 354 -0.56 -0.44 -18.23
C GLY A 354 0.33 0.51 -17.40
N LYS A 355 -0.21 1.09 -16.32
CA LYS A 355 0.48 2.14 -15.56
C LYS A 355 0.88 1.75 -14.13
N VAL A 356 0.45 0.58 -13.66
CA VAL A 356 0.64 0.22 -12.25
C VAL A 356 2.11 0.06 -11.86
N ASN A 357 2.97 -0.46 -12.74
CA ASN A 357 4.40 -0.58 -12.45
C ASN A 357 5.07 0.80 -12.39
N ARG A 358 4.68 1.74 -13.27
CA ARG A 358 5.13 3.13 -13.18
C ARG A 358 4.78 3.74 -11.81
N LEU A 359 3.54 3.57 -11.34
CA LEU A 359 3.14 4.06 -10.03
C LEU A 359 3.96 3.41 -8.91
N ALA A 360 4.19 2.10 -8.98
CA ALA A 360 4.99 1.38 -7.99
C ALA A 360 6.43 1.88 -7.91
N GLU A 361 7.07 2.12 -9.05
CA GLU A 361 8.42 2.69 -9.14
C GLU A 361 8.48 4.11 -8.57
N ILE A 362 7.49 4.97 -8.90
CA ILE A 362 7.41 6.32 -8.33
C ILE A 362 7.25 6.27 -6.81
N VAL A 363 6.37 5.41 -6.27
CA VAL A 363 6.18 5.27 -4.81
C VAL A 363 7.50 4.86 -4.14
N ALA A 364 8.22 3.89 -4.69
CA ALA A 364 9.50 3.45 -4.13
C ALA A 364 10.56 4.55 -4.16
N ALA A 365 10.66 5.29 -5.26
CA ALA A 365 11.57 6.43 -5.39
C ALA A 365 11.22 7.55 -4.39
N VAL A 366 9.93 7.85 -4.20
CA VAL A 366 9.47 8.82 -3.18
C VAL A 366 9.87 8.38 -1.79
N VAL A 367 9.63 7.10 -1.44
CA VAL A 367 10.00 6.55 -0.13
C VAL A 367 11.52 6.66 0.11
N LEU A 368 12.33 6.35 -0.90
CA LEU A 368 13.79 6.53 -0.83
C LEU A 368 14.16 7.97 -0.47
N CYS A 369 13.53 8.95 -1.14
CA CYS A 369 13.79 10.38 -0.86
C CYS A 369 13.43 10.76 0.58
N GLY A 370 12.31 10.27 1.11
CA GLY A 370 11.90 10.50 2.49
C GLY A 370 12.88 9.92 3.50
N GLU A 371 13.25 8.65 3.32
CA GLU A 371 14.21 7.95 4.19
C GLU A 371 15.58 8.63 4.19
N LEU A 372 16.06 9.03 3.02
CA LEU A 372 17.31 9.74 2.86
C LEU A 372 17.29 11.10 3.57
N SER A 373 16.24 11.87 3.37
CA SER A 373 16.08 13.20 3.96
C SER A 373 15.95 13.14 5.48
N LEU A 374 15.14 12.22 6.03
CA LEU A 374 14.97 12.08 7.47
C LEU A 374 16.26 11.57 8.13
N GLY A 375 16.93 10.59 7.53
CA GLY A 375 18.21 10.08 8.01
C GLY A 375 19.26 11.19 8.13
N ALA A 376 19.35 12.06 7.13
CA ALA A 376 20.24 13.22 7.15
C ALA A 376 19.86 14.23 8.26
N ALA A 377 18.57 14.53 8.42
CA ALA A 377 18.10 15.44 9.46
C ALA A 377 18.42 14.96 10.88
N ILE A 378 18.35 13.64 11.10
CA ILE A 378 18.73 13.03 12.39
C ILE A 378 20.22 13.19 12.64
N VAL A 379 21.07 12.91 11.62
CA VAL A 379 22.54 13.00 11.75
C VAL A 379 23.02 14.45 11.93
N ALA A 380 22.38 15.42 11.23
CA ALA A 380 22.70 16.82 11.31
C ALA A 380 22.10 17.55 12.53
N ASP A 381 21.35 16.85 13.38
CA ASP A 381 20.55 17.43 14.50
C ASP A 381 19.55 18.52 14.06
N GLU A 382 19.06 18.41 12.82
CA GLU A 382 18.12 19.36 12.22
C GLU A 382 16.64 18.92 12.36
N TRP A 383 16.40 17.72 12.86
CA TRP A 383 15.06 17.14 12.88
C TRP A 383 14.10 17.93 13.78
N VAL A 384 14.50 18.26 15.01
CA VAL A 384 13.65 19.02 15.95
C VAL A 384 13.47 20.45 15.46
N SER A 385 14.55 21.14 15.07
CA SER A 385 14.51 22.53 14.59
C SER A 385 13.67 22.70 13.32
N SER A 386 13.57 21.69 12.46
CA SER A 386 12.71 21.68 11.28
C SER A 386 11.22 21.68 11.67
N HIS A 387 10.84 20.93 12.72
CA HIS A 387 9.48 20.92 13.24
C HIS A 387 9.10 22.25 13.90
N ASP A 388 10.03 22.92 14.55
CA ASP A 388 9.82 24.25 15.12
C ASP A 388 9.64 25.31 14.03
N ARG A 389 10.37 25.19 12.93
CA ARG A 389 10.33 26.18 11.84
C ARG A 389 9.13 26.00 10.90
N TYR A 390 8.78 24.77 10.54
CA TYR A 390 7.79 24.45 9.50
C TYR A 390 6.59 23.66 10.01
N GLY A 391 6.67 23.07 11.20
CA GLY A 391 5.64 22.25 11.81
C GLY A 391 4.58 23.08 12.58
N ARG A 392 3.81 22.39 13.42
CA ARG A 392 2.76 22.99 14.27
C ARG A 392 3.29 23.79 15.45
N ASN A 393 4.55 23.56 15.84
CA ASN A 393 5.19 24.20 16.99
C ASN A 393 5.82 25.56 16.65
N ARG A 394 5.32 26.24 15.61
CA ARG A 394 5.78 27.59 15.30
C ARG A 394 5.46 28.53 16.48
N PRO A 395 6.39 29.41 16.87
CA PRO A 395 6.13 30.41 17.90
C PRO A 395 5.02 31.39 17.51
#